data_ee58ba6a1496e94a6df779c0b302c24f
#
_entry.id   ee58ba6a1496e94a6df779c0b302c24f
#
_cell.length_a   1.000
_cell.length_b   1.000
_cell.length_c   1.000
_cell.angle_alpha   90.00
_cell.angle_beta   90.00
_cell.angle_gamma   90.00
#
_symmetry.space_group_name_H-M   'P 1'
#
loop_
_entity.id
_entity.type
_entity.pdbx_description
1 polymer ?
#
loop_
_entity_poly.entity_id
_entity_poly.type
_entity_poly.pdbx_seq_one_letter_code
_entity_poly.pdbx_strand_id
1 'polypeptide(L)'
;MSITLTYPIRETHENLALKKDQTVVAYYRIPNTPITITDDEKKGKHKITVAQMMKKLQKNKFFEISLIPKDYLLEEKMRDFSDALADDSRELGEELLIYTVDRLTDEMEIPYQFDWVVGVTLRKQNHGATVKDLAYESFNE
;
A
#
# COMPACT_ATOMS: atom_id res chain seq x y z
N MET A 1 -18.20 2.82 -31.06
CA MET A 1 -18.66 2.98 -29.66
C MET A 1 -17.56 3.72 -28.91
N SER A 2 -17.81 4.93 -28.43
CA SER A 2 -16.85 5.63 -27.58
C SER A 2 -17.14 5.25 -26.12
N ILE A 3 -16.16 4.65 -25.45
CA ILE A 3 -16.27 4.34 -24.02
C ILE A 3 -15.82 5.58 -23.26
N THR A 4 -16.76 6.27 -22.62
CA THR A 4 -16.44 7.40 -21.76
C THR A 4 -16.10 6.85 -20.37
N LEU A 5 -14.82 6.80 -20.04
CA LEU A 5 -14.36 6.48 -18.68
C LEU A 5 -14.70 7.65 -17.76
N THR A 6 -15.69 7.46 -16.92
CA THR A 6 -16.07 8.46 -15.91
C THR A 6 -15.36 8.12 -14.62
N TYR A 7 -14.45 8.98 -14.18
CA TYR A 7 -13.76 8.80 -12.91
C TYR A 7 -14.75 8.86 -11.75
N PRO A 8 -14.82 7.83 -10.88
CA PRO A 8 -15.87 7.71 -9.88
C PRO A 8 -15.71 8.65 -8.68
N ILE A 9 -14.51 9.23 -8.50
CA ILE A 9 -14.20 10.13 -7.38
C ILE A 9 -14.58 11.55 -7.75
N ARG A 10 -15.28 12.24 -6.86
CA ARG A 10 -15.67 13.64 -6.97
C ARG A 10 -14.67 14.56 -6.30
N GLU A 11 -14.23 14.20 -5.10
CA GLU A 11 -13.36 15.02 -4.25
C GLU A 11 -12.51 14.13 -3.36
N THR A 12 -11.30 14.59 -3.00
CA THR A 12 -10.41 13.90 -2.05
C THR A 12 -9.94 14.86 -0.98
N HIS A 13 -9.80 14.35 0.26
CA HIS A 13 -9.19 15.08 1.35
C HIS A 13 -8.41 14.10 2.22
N GLU A 14 -7.08 14.29 2.31
CA GLU A 14 -6.18 13.36 2.99
C GLU A 14 -6.37 11.91 2.48
N ASN A 15 -6.77 11.00 3.36
CA ASN A 15 -7.05 9.61 3.04
C ASN A 15 -8.53 9.32 2.71
N LEU A 16 -9.36 10.35 2.63
CA LEU A 16 -10.79 10.24 2.31
C LEU A 16 -11.06 10.55 0.84
N ALA A 17 -11.95 9.77 0.24
CA ALA A 17 -12.48 10.03 -1.08
C ALA A 17 -14.01 10.06 -1.06
N LEU A 18 -14.58 11.14 -1.58
CA LEU A 18 -16.01 11.25 -1.87
C LEU A 18 -16.26 10.76 -3.29
N LYS A 19 -17.02 9.70 -3.43
CA LYS A 19 -17.44 9.15 -4.72
C LYS A 19 -18.65 9.93 -5.27
N LYS A 20 -18.89 9.84 -6.58
CA LYS A 20 -20.04 10.49 -7.24
C LYS A 20 -21.38 10.02 -6.75
N ASP A 21 -21.46 8.81 -6.23
CA ASP A 21 -22.66 8.22 -5.61
C ASP A 21 -22.89 8.65 -4.15
N GLN A 22 -22.16 9.67 -3.70
CA GLN A 22 -22.21 10.21 -2.34
C GLN A 22 -21.66 9.24 -1.27
N THR A 23 -20.91 8.23 -1.65
CA THR A 23 -20.25 7.32 -0.74
C THR A 23 -18.90 7.91 -0.33
N VAL A 24 -18.61 7.90 0.97
CA VAL A 24 -17.29 8.27 1.51
C VAL A 24 -16.49 7.01 1.81
N VAL A 25 -15.27 6.97 1.29
CA VAL A 25 -14.34 5.86 1.49
C VAL A 25 -13.06 6.39 2.10
N ALA A 26 -12.64 5.79 3.20
CA ALA A 26 -11.32 6.02 3.79
C ALA A 26 -10.34 4.98 3.26
N TYR A 27 -9.21 5.43 2.72
CA TYR A 27 -8.15 4.58 2.20
C TYR A 27 -6.97 4.51 3.15
N TYR A 28 -6.54 3.30 3.45
CA TYR A 28 -5.40 3.03 4.31
C TYR A 28 -4.39 2.17 3.58
N ARG A 29 -3.14 2.59 3.57
CA ARG A 29 -2.04 1.77 3.09
C ARG A 29 -1.64 0.79 4.20
N ILE A 30 -1.58 -0.49 3.86
CA ILE A 30 -1.07 -1.51 4.77
C ILE A 30 0.45 -1.62 4.54
N PRO A 31 1.26 -1.39 5.56
CA PRO A 31 2.71 -1.54 5.42
C PRO A 31 3.07 -3.00 5.15
N ASN A 32 4.01 -3.21 4.24
CA ASN A 32 4.59 -4.52 4.03
C ASN A 32 5.38 -4.94 5.28
N THR A 33 5.04 -6.08 5.84
CA THR A 33 5.79 -6.67 6.96
C THR A 33 6.70 -7.75 6.41
N PRO A 34 8.03 -7.58 6.45
CA PRO A 34 8.94 -8.62 6.01
C PRO A 34 8.83 -9.82 6.95
N ILE A 35 8.41 -10.96 6.40
CA ILE A 35 8.30 -12.22 7.13
C ILE A 35 9.28 -13.20 6.48
N THR A 36 10.28 -13.61 7.24
CA THR A 36 11.22 -14.65 6.81
C THR A 36 10.52 -16.01 6.75
N ILE A 37 10.87 -16.81 5.74
CA ILE A 37 10.27 -18.14 5.51
C ILE A 37 10.45 -19.06 6.72
N THR A 38 11.51 -18.86 7.49
CA THR A 38 11.91 -19.69 8.65
C THR A 38 11.29 -19.27 9.98
N ASP A 39 10.60 -18.11 10.04
CA ASP A 39 10.06 -17.59 11.30
C ASP A 39 8.56 -17.92 11.43
N ASP A 40 8.29 -19.12 11.95
CA ASP A 40 6.91 -19.61 12.09
C ASP A 40 6.12 -18.86 13.18
N GLU A 41 6.79 -18.31 14.19
CA GLU A 41 6.13 -17.50 15.24
C GLU A 41 5.62 -16.18 14.65
N LYS A 42 6.45 -15.48 13.86
CA LYS A 42 6.03 -14.25 13.18
C LYS A 42 4.91 -14.51 12.17
N LYS A 43 5.00 -15.62 11.42
CA LYS A 43 3.92 -16.03 10.51
C LYS A 43 2.61 -16.25 11.26
N GLY A 44 2.66 -16.94 12.40
CA GLY A 44 1.49 -17.17 13.26
C GLY A 44 0.86 -15.87 13.75
N LYS A 45 1.67 -14.96 14.30
CA LYS A 45 1.22 -13.63 14.73
C LYS A 45 0.62 -12.82 13.58
N HIS A 46 1.27 -12.81 12.42
CA HIS A 46 0.77 -12.10 11.23
C HIS A 46 -0.59 -12.66 10.78
N LYS A 47 -0.74 -13.98 10.69
CA LYS A 47 -2.00 -14.63 10.35
C LYS A 47 -3.14 -14.24 11.30
N ILE A 48 -2.88 -14.19 12.61
CA ILE A 48 -3.86 -13.77 13.62
C ILE A 48 -4.24 -12.28 13.38
N THR A 49 -3.26 -11.41 13.17
CA THR A 49 -3.49 -9.98 12.93
C THR A 49 -4.34 -9.76 11.68
N VAL A 50 -4.03 -10.43 10.57
CA VAL A 50 -4.81 -10.37 9.34
C VAL A 50 -6.25 -10.87 9.57
N ALA A 51 -6.40 -11.99 10.26
CA ALA A 51 -7.74 -12.52 10.58
C ALA A 51 -8.57 -11.57 11.46
N GLN A 52 -7.94 -10.91 12.44
CA GLN A 52 -8.60 -9.90 13.27
C GLN A 52 -8.99 -8.66 12.45
N MET A 53 -8.12 -8.18 11.56
CA MET A 53 -8.41 -7.10 10.63
C MET A 53 -9.62 -7.45 9.76
N MET A 54 -9.63 -8.63 9.14
CA MET A 54 -10.74 -9.10 8.31
C MET A 54 -12.07 -9.17 9.09
N LYS A 55 -12.04 -9.66 10.34
CA LYS A 55 -13.23 -9.67 11.21
C LYS A 55 -13.74 -8.27 11.51
N LYS A 56 -12.85 -7.29 11.70
CA LYS A 56 -13.24 -5.89 11.91
C LYS A 56 -13.83 -5.28 10.63
N LEU A 57 -13.23 -5.55 9.48
CA LEU A 57 -13.72 -5.07 8.19
C LEU A 57 -15.09 -5.66 7.82
N GLN A 58 -15.40 -6.90 8.21
CA GLN A 58 -16.70 -7.51 7.99
C GLN A 58 -17.86 -6.75 8.66
N LYS A 59 -17.60 -6.00 9.73
CA LYS A 59 -18.62 -5.14 10.37
C LYS A 59 -18.98 -3.95 9.48
N ASN A 60 -18.08 -3.50 8.64
CA ASN A 60 -18.32 -2.50 7.62
C ASN A 60 -18.74 -3.24 6.35
N LYS A 61 -20.02 -3.16 6.00
CA LYS A 61 -20.67 -3.93 4.91
C LYS A 61 -19.96 -3.82 3.55
N PHE A 62 -19.17 -2.75 3.35
CA PHE A 62 -18.45 -2.49 2.10
C PHE A 62 -17.01 -2.09 2.40
N PHE A 63 -16.09 -2.92 2.01
CA PHE A 63 -14.66 -2.62 1.96
C PHE A 63 -14.07 -3.13 0.65
N GLU A 64 -13.01 -2.53 0.22
CA GLU A 64 -12.24 -2.94 -0.95
C GLU A 64 -10.78 -3.15 -0.56
N ILE A 65 -10.13 -4.13 -1.19
CA ILE A 65 -8.69 -4.34 -1.05
C ILE A 65 -8.10 -4.25 -2.45
N SER A 66 -7.16 -3.34 -2.62
CA SER A 66 -6.49 -3.11 -3.89
C SER A 66 -5.00 -3.39 -3.74
N LEU A 67 -4.44 -4.02 -4.77
CA LEU A 67 -3.01 -4.14 -4.97
C LEU A 67 -2.60 -3.10 -6.01
N ILE A 68 -1.82 -2.12 -5.59
CA ILE A 68 -1.32 -1.08 -6.47
C ILE A 68 0.11 -1.42 -6.84
N PRO A 69 0.40 -1.73 -8.11
CA PRO A 69 1.76 -1.98 -8.55
C PRO A 69 2.57 -0.70 -8.40
N LYS A 70 3.77 -0.84 -7.93
CA LYS A 70 4.73 0.24 -7.75
C LYS A 70 6.08 -0.24 -8.25
N ASP A 71 6.81 0.62 -8.92
CA ASP A 71 8.16 0.30 -9.35
C ASP A 71 9.03 -0.05 -8.13
N TYR A 72 9.71 -1.16 -8.23
CA TYR A 72 10.71 -1.53 -7.25
C TYR A 72 12.01 -0.83 -7.63
N LEU A 73 12.33 0.24 -6.92
CA LEU A 73 13.55 1.02 -7.16
C LEU A 73 14.77 0.22 -6.64
N LEU A 74 15.16 -0.80 -7.42
CA LEU A 74 16.23 -1.71 -7.05
C LEU A 74 17.55 -0.98 -6.79
N GLU A 75 17.92 -0.04 -7.67
CA GLU A 75 19.13 0.77 -7.54
C GLU A 75 19.15 1.60 -6.24
N GLU A 76 18.01 2.21 -5.88
CA GLU A 76 17.89 2.98 -4.63
C GLU A 76 18.08 2.08 -3.41
N LYS A 77 17.48 0.89 -3.43
CA LYS A 77 17.67 -0.11 -2.37
C LYS A 77 19.10 -0.59 -2.25
N MET A 78 19.78 -0.80 -3.38
CA MET A 78 21.17 -1.22 -3.38
C MET A 78 22.12 -0.10 -2.92
N ARG A 79 21.77 1.15 -3.18
CA ARG A 79 22.50 2.29 -2.62
C ARG A 79 22.41 2.34 -1.10
N ASP A 80 21.20 2.14 -0.53
CA ASP A 80 21.00 2.06 0.92
C ASP A 80 21.88 0.94 1.53
N PHE A 81 22.03 -0.20 0.84
CA PHE A 81 22.94 -1.27 1.27
C PHE A 81 24.41 -0.88 1.17
N SER A 82 24.83 -0.24 0.07
CA SER A 82 26.20 0.24 -0.11
C SER A 82 26.60 1.22 1.00
N ASP A 83 25.70 2.15 1.34
CA ASP A 83 25.93 3.13 2.40
C ASP A 83 26.06 2.50 3.80
N ALA A 84 25.47 1.31 3.98
CA ALA A 84 25.55 0.56 5.23
C ALA A 84 26.78 -0.36 5.35
N LEU A 85 27.60 -0.49 4.29
CA LEU A 85 28.80 -1.31 4.30
C LEU A 85 29.92 -0.67 5.14
N ALA A 86 30.67 -1.51 5.86
CA ALA A 86 31.86 -1.07 6.56
C ALA A 86 32.97 -0.69 5.55
N ASP A 87 33.81 0.30 5.91
CA ASP A 87 34.78 0.85 5.00
C ASP A 87 35.81 -0.18 4.48
N ASP A 88 36.16 -1.17 5.30
CA ASP A 88 37.09 -2.25 4.96
C ASP A 88 36.52 -3.28 3.97
N SER A 89 35.22 -3.37 3.87
CA SER A 89 34.47 -4.32 3.02
C SER A 89 33.74 -3.63 1.87
N ARG A 90 33.85 -2.32 1.76
CA ARG A 90 33.03 -1.51 0.83
C ARG A 90 33.29 -1.88 -0.64
N GLU A 91 34.58 -1.94 -1.05
CA GLU A 91 34.90 -2.21 -2.44
C GLU A 91 34.35 -3.56 -2.93
N LEU A 92 34.57 -4.62 -2.18
CA LEU A 92 34.04 -5.95 -2.50
C LEU A 92 32.52 -6.00 -2.42
N GLY A 93 31.94 -5.30 -1.45
CA GLY A 93 30.51 -5.22 -1.28
C GLY A 93 29.83 -4.49 -2.43
N GLU A 94 30.37 -3.39 -2.91
CA GLU A 94 29.87 -2.64 -4.07
C GLU A 94 29.96 -3.46 -5.36
N GLU A 95 31.04 -4.17 -5.59
CA GLU A 95 31.17 -5.07 -6.74
C GLU A 95 30.10 -6.16 -6.73
N LEU A 96 29.87 -6.78 -5.57
CA LEU A 96 28.81 -7.78 -5.39
C LEU A 96 27.41 -7.20 -5.58
N LEU A 97 27.16 -5.97 -5.11
CA LEU A 97 25.88 -5.29 -5.30
C LEU A 97 25.62 -4.99 -6.76
N ILE A 98 26.61 -4.46 -7.51
CA ILE A 98 26.49 -4.20 -8.94
C ILE A 98 26.15 -5.50 -9.70
N TYR A 99 26.91 -6.57 -9.46
CA TYR A 99 26.63 -7.88 -10.07
C TYR A 99 25.21 -8.38 -9.74
N THR A 100 24.76 -8.16 -8.50
CA THR A 100 23.43 -8.58 -8.07
C THR A 100 22.33 -7.75 -8.76
N VAL A 101 22.52 -6.43 -8.91
CA VAL A 101 21.58 -5.56 -9.64
C VAL A 101 21.45 -6.00 -11.09
N ASP A 102 22.58 -6.17 -11.78
CA ASP A 102 22.61 -6.56 -13.18
C ASP A 102 21.87 -7.91 -13.38
N ARG A 103 22.18 -8.89 -12.55
CA ARG A 103 21.55 -10.19 -12.60
C ARG A 103 20.05 -10.14 -12.32
N LEU A 104 19.63 -9.39 -11.30
CA LEU A 104 18.21 -9.25 -10.97
C LEU A 104 17.45 -8.49 -12.06
N THR A 105 18.09 -7.50 -12.67
CA THR A 105 17.50 -6.74 -13.79
C THR A 105 17.31 -7.63 -15.02
N ASP A 106 18.28 -8.49 -15.31
CA ASP A 106 18.21 -9.44 -16.44
C ASP A 106 17.18 -10.57 -16.19
N GLU A 107 17.08 -11.07 -14.96
CA GLU A 107 16.16 -12.15 -14.59
C GLU A 107 14.72 -11.66 -14.37
N MET A 108 14.54 -10.41 -13.94
CA MET A 108 13.24 -9.80 -13.65
C MET A 108 12.92 -8.77 -14.72
N GLU A 109 12.08 -9.11 -15.69
CA GLU A 109 11.67 -8.19 -16.78
C GLU A 109 11.21 -6.83 -16.26
N ILE A 110 10.50 -6.77 -15.14
CA ILE A 110 10.15 -5.54 -14.41
C ILE A 110 9.94 -5.88 -12.93
N PRO A 111 10.82 -5.43 -12.02
CA PRO A 111 10.62 -5.65 -10.60
C PRO A 111 9.49 -4.76 -10.07
N TYR A 112 8.35 -5.37 -9.80
CA TYR A 112 7.24 -4.69 -9.13
C TYR A 112 7.17 -5.07 -7.66
N GLN A 113 6.88 -4.07 -6.84
CA GLN A 113 6.32 -4.31 -5.52
C GLN A 113 4.87 -3.85 -5.51
N PHE A 114 4.09 -4.38 -4.60
CA PHE A 114 2.70 -4.01 -4.47
C PHE A 114 2.49 -3.27 -3.15
N ASP A 115 1.82 -2.13 -3.23
CA ASP A 115 1.23 -1.50 -2.07
C ASP A 115 -0.17 -2.07 -1.85
N TRP A 116 -0.42 -2.59 -0.67
CA TRP A 116 -1.74 -3.00 -0.25
C TRP A 116 -2.50 -1.79 0.25
N VAL A 117 -3.65 -1.53 -0.35
CA VAL A 117 -4.53 -0.44 0.06
C VAL A 117 -5.90 -1.00 0.41
N VAL A 118 -6.39 -0.66 1.60
CA VAL A 118 -7.73 -1.00 2.04
C VAL A 118 -8.58 0.24 2.02
N GLY A 119 -9.68 0.20 1.26
CA GLY A 119 -10.74 1.20 1.27
C GLY A 119 -11.91 0.74 2.15
N VAL A 120 -12.28 1.54 3.13
CA VAL A 120 -13.39 1.26 4.03
C VAL A 120 -14.48 2.30 3.80
N THR A 121 -15.69 1.86 3.47
CA THR A 121 -16.84 2.76 3.34
C THR A 121 -17.30 3.21 4.71
N LEU A 122 -17.22 4.51 4.96
CA LEU A 122 -17.58 5.12 6.24
C LEU A 122 -19.07 5.45 6.29
N ARG A 123 -19.58 6.16 5.30
CA ARG A 123 -20.95 6.64 5.28
C ARG A 123 -21.46 6.88 3.86
N LYS A 124 -22.76 6.66 3.65
CA LYS A 124 -23.46 7.15 2.48
C LYS A 124 -24.12 8.47 2.86
N GLN A 125 -23.77 9.55 2.15
CA GLN A 125 -24.19 10.87 2.57
C GLN A 125 -25.37 11.46 1.81
N ASN A 126 -25.99 12.46 2.45
CA ASN A 126 -26.99 13.34 1.85
C ASN A 126 -26.34 14.38 0.96
N HIS A 127 -27.05 14.82 -0.09
CA HIS A 127 -26.57 15.78 -1.06
C HIS A 127 -26.07 17.08 -0.43
N GLY A 128 -24.83 17.50 -0.77
CA GLY A 128 -24.33 18.86 -0.54
C GLY A 128 -23.16 19.05 0.39
N ALA A 129 -22.77 18.04 1.18
CA ALA A 129 -21.60 18.18 2.06
C ALA A 129 -20.27 18.00 1.31
N THR A 130 -19.24 18.73 1.73
CA THR A 130 -17.88 18.59 1.22
C THR A 130 -17.13 17.48 1.97
N VAL A 131 -16.02 16.98 1.41
CA VAL A 131 -15.18 15.97 2.09
C VAL A 131 -14.61 16.50 3.41
N LYS A 132 -14.38 17.81 3.51
CA LYS A 132 -13.93 18.46 4.75
C LYS A 132 -14.96 18.37 5.87
N ASP A 133 -16.22 18.60 5.54
CA ASP A 133 -17.31 18.52 6.52
C ASP A 133 -17.43 17.10 7.08
N LEU A 134 -17.17 16.11 6.24
CA LEU A 134 -17.19 14.69 6.56
C LEU A 134 -16.00 14.22 7.40
N ALA A 135 -14.81 14.73 7.09
CA ALA A 135 -13.64 14.48 7.91
C ALA A 135 -13.87 15.00 9.34
N TYR A 136 -14.47 16.18 9.47
CA TYR A 136 -14.78 16.76 10.78
C TYR A 136 -15.80 15.96 11.58
N GLU A 137 -16.85 15.44 10.94
CA GLU A 137 -17.86 14.62 11.60
C GLU A 137 -17.30 13.24 12.02
N SER A 138 -16.43 12.61 11.19
CA SER A 138 -15.89 11.28 11.49
C SER A 138 -14.81 11.26 12.60
N PHE A 139 -14.22 12.42 12.93
CA PHE A 139 -13.27 12.55 14.03
C PHE A 139 -13.93 12.89 15.39
N ASN A 140 -15.21 13.24 15.38
CA ASN A 140 -15.95 13.65 16.59
C ASN A 140 -16.98 12.59 17.05
N GLU A 141 -17.07 11.46 16.39
CA GLU A 141 -17.79 10.24 16.83
C GLU A 141 -16.80 9.18 17.38
#